data_60d2ce1e22b444f64a8d4bff36d16d9a
#
_entry.id   60d2ce1e22b444f64a8d4bff36d16d9a
#
_cell.length_a   1.000
_cell.length_b   1.000
_cell.length_c   1.000
_cell.angle_alpha   90.00
_cell.angle_beta   90.00
_cell.angle_gamma   90.00
#
_symmetry.space_group_name_H-M   'P 1'
#
loop_
_entity.id
_entity.type
_entity.pdbx_description
1 polymer ?
#
loop_
_entity_poly.entity_id
_entity_poly.type
_entity_poly.pdbx_seq_one_letter_code
_entity_poly.pdbx_strand_id
1 'polypeptide(L)'
;MLGSFLGSSLPGLGRTRMRVFPPILNILWAAALLSATTALAQSHASAPAKPSHPPRTLPLTKFYDTPSPLLAGKPGELIRSEQCDEYDLPYEISAVRILYHSRSPSGEDVAASGVVLVPSGTPPAGWWPVVAWAHDFIGSARQCAPSLLRNLDEGPLLAMYVGLGYAVVASDYTGLGSDFQHAALDMRSNALDVIYSLPAARAAVPQLGAKWVVAGYSQGGLTAIGVAEAESEIGDPNYLGAVALSGVPEAHEIQRMPVFLARGIKTVFPEFRVEEMLTDKAIPLYQHIGQACEASAGPDLEAREMLKPGWENNRYVKEFFTRNAPGRKPMKGPLLLIGGESDPETPSAIPATAVAQLCKQKDRALFVKYPGLNASAVIGDSVSEQISWIRARFAGHPAPSNCP
;
A
#
# COMPACT_ATOMS: atom_id res chain seq x y z
N MET A 1 -32.54 12.46 -60.65
CA MET A 1 -33.06 13.84 -60.56
C MET A 1 -32.02 14.55 -59.70
N LEU A 2 -30.97 15.20 -60.31
CA LEU A 2 -30.97 16.60 -60.72
C LEU A 2 -31.38 17.54 -59.58
N GLY A 3 -30.59 18.50 -59.14
CA GLY A 3 -29.62 19.42 -59.67
C GLY A 3 -28.91 20.15 -58.55
N SER A 4 -27.71 20.40 -58.69
CA SER A 4 -26.84 21.53 -59.09
C SER A 4 -27.36 22.95 -58.85
N PHE A 5 -26.47 23.81 -58.27
CA PHE A 5 -26.12 25.18 -58.63
C PHE A 5 -25.20 25.74 -57.59
N LEU A 6 -23.87 25.89 -57.78
CA LEU A 6 -23.14 26.98 -58.48
C LEU A 6 -23.41 28.39 -57.91
N GLY A 7 -22.35 29.03 -57.35
CA GLY A 7 -21.80 30.22 -57.99
C GLY A 7 -21.25 31.24 -57.04
N SER A 8 -19.93 31.48 -57.13
CA SER A 8 -19.23 32.77 -57.32
C SER A 8 -19.31 33.80 -56.17
N SER A 9 -18.33 34.61 -55.80
CA SER A 9 -17.15 35.17 -56.45
C SER A 9 -16.33 35.99 -55.47
N LEU A 10 -15.02 36.01 -55.61
CA LEU A 10 -14.11 37.05 -55.12
C LEU A 10 -14.33 38.38 -55.90
N PRO A 11 -13.94 39.59 -55.38
CA PRO A 11 -12.59 40.10 -55.46
C PRO A 11 -12.22 41.02 -54.26
N GLY A 12 -11.04 41.55 -54.00
CA GLY A 12 -10.06 42.19 -54.82
C GLY A 12 -8.88 42.72 -54.01
N LEU A 13 -7.81 42.88 -54.69
CA LEU A 13 -6.48 43.37 -54.34
C LEU A 13 -6.42 44.81 -53.81
N GLY A 14 -5.54 45.08 -52.86
CA GLY A 14 -5.09 46.41 -52.48
C GLY A 14 -3.60 46.43 -52.16
N ARG A 15 -2.77 46.68 -53.17
CA ARG A 15 -1.33 47.04 -53.00
C ARG A 15 -1.19 48.48 -52.62
N THR A 16 -0.33 48.81 -51.61
CA THR A 16 0.31 50.12 -51.53
C THR A 16 1.68 50.06 -50.85
N ARG A 17 2.70 50.13 -51.61
CA ARG A 17 3.90 50.96 -51.71
C ARG A 17 4.79 51.12 -50.47
N MET A 18 5.99 50.59 -50.67
CA MET A 18 7.27 50.95 -50.05
C MET A 18 7.52 52.47 -50.06
N ARG A 19 8.05 53.03 -49.00
CA ARG A 19 8.89 54.22 -49.03
C ARG A 19 10.25 53.92 -48.37
N VAL A 20 11.28 54.01 -49.18
CA VAL A 20 12.70 54.04 -48.83
C VAL A 20 13.05 55.52 -48.61
N PHE A 21 13.77 55.87 -47.54
CA PHE A 21 14.66 57.03 -47.44
C PHE A 21 15.86 56.70 -46.53
N PRO A 22 17.02 57.44 -46.71
CA PRO A 22 18.35 56.86 -46.66
C PRO A 22 19.13 57.16 -45.36
N PRO A 23 20.43 56.84 -45.28
CA PRO A 23 21.18 56.71 -44.03
C PRO A 23 21.94 58.00 -43.65
N ILE A 24 22.10 58.26 -42.35
CA ILE A 24 23.07 59.26 -41.82
C ILE A 24 23.87 58.58 -40.69
N LEU A 25 25.04 58.51 -40.96
CA LEU A 25 26.42 58.53 -40.43
C LEU A 25 26.62 58.76 -38.92
N ASN A 26 27.41 57.86 -38.34
CA ASN A 26 28.41 58.03 -37.24
C ASN A 26 28.03 58.65 -35.92
N ILE A 27 28.34 57.86 -34.85
CA ILE A 27 29.48 58.20 -33.89
C ILE A 27 29.71 57.01 -32.97
N LEU A 28 30.97 56.63 -32.83
CA LEU A 28 31.57 55.66 -31.93
C LEU A 28 31.22 55.86 -30.44
N TRP A 29 30.79 54.81 -29.76
CA TRP A 29 31.14 54.55 -28.36
C TRP A 29 31.31 53.05 -28.18
N ALA A 30 32.55 52.64 -27.83
CA ALA A 30 32.88 51.30 -27.38
C ALA A 30 32.33 51.10 -25.97
N ALA A 31 31.44 50.15 -25.77
CA ALA A 31 31.09 49.62 -24.46
C ALA A 31 31.10 48.12 -24.54
N ALA A 32 31.92 47.49 -23.71
CA ALA A 32 32.11 46.08 -23.59
C ALA A 32 30.79 45.34 -23.29
N LEU A 33 30.35 44.49 -24.21
CA LEU A 33 29.31 43.52 -23.97
C LEU A 33 29.91 42.27 -23.33
N LEU A 34 29.84 42.20 -21.99
CA LEU A 34 29.92 40.94 -21.29
C LEU A 34 28.68 40.12 -21.70
N SER A 35 28.90 39.08 -22.45
CA SER A 35 27.89 38.06 -22.75
C SER A 35 27.61 37.27 -21.47
N ALA A 36 26.58 37.65 -20.75
CA ALA A 36 25.98 36.81 -19.71
C ALA A 36 25.14 35.75 -20.42
N THR A 37 25.68 34.57 -20.63
CA THR A 37 24.91 33.37 -20.93
C THR A 37 24.17 32.97 -19.66
N THR A 38 22.89 33.39 -19.56
CA THR A 38 21.98 32.84 -18.59
C THR A 38 21.69 31.40 -18.96
N ALA A 39 22.42 30.48 -18.31
CA ALA A 39 22.02 29.08 -18.26
C ALA A 39 20.68 29.04 -17.49
N LEU A 40 19.61 28.79 -18.22
CA LEU A 40 18.34 28.35 -17.64
C LEU A 40 18.57 26.98 -16.98
N ALA A 41 18.97 26.98 -15.73
CA ALA A 41 18.88 25.83 -14.89
C ALA A 41 17.37 25.50 -14.75
N GLN A 42 16.90 24.51 -15.49
CA GLN A 42 15.64 23.87 -15.20
C GLN A 42 15.78 23.26 -13.81
N SER A 43 15.21 23.94 -12.83
CA SER A 43 14.98 23.35 -11.52
C SER A 43 13.99 22.22 -11.73
N HIS A 44 14.49 20.99 -11.75
CA HIS A 44 13.63 19.84 -11.49
C HIS A 44 13.00 20.10 -10.13
N ALA A 45 11.69 20.37 -10.12
CA ALA A 45 10.92 20.43 -8.91
C ALA A 45 10.99 19.02 -8.29
N SER A 46 11.82 18.90 -7.26
CA SER A 46 11.83 17.73 -6.39
C SER A 46 10.39 17.56 -5.87
N ALA A 47 9.88 16.34 -5.94
CA ALA A 47 8.62 15.99 -5.30
C ALA A 47 8.62 16.55 -3.86
N PRO A 48 7.48 17.03 -3.34
CA PRO A 48 7.43 17.59 -2.00
C PRO A 48 7.95 16.53 -1.03
N ALA A 49 9.04 16.87 -0.34
CA ALA A 49 9.58 16.05 0.71
C ALA A 49 8.46 15.76 1.72
N LYS A 50 8.27 14.50 2.08
CA LYS A 50 7.41 14.07 3.20
C LYS A 50 7.67 15.04 4.38
N PRO A 51 6.64 15.60 5.02
CA PRO A 51 6.85 16.60 6.07
C PRO A 51 7.78 16.03 7.15
N SER A 52 8.82 16.78 7.51
CA SER A 52 9.92 16.39 8.39
C SER A 52 9.57 16.26 9.88
N HIS A 53 8.28 16.17 10.21
CA HIS A 53 7.86 15.87 11.58
C HIS A 53 7.51 14.38 11.66
N PRO A 54 8.18 13.63 12.57
CA PRO A 54 7.78 12.24 12.82
C PRO A 54 6.30 12.22 13.19
N PRO A 55 5.52 11.24 12.70
CA PRO A 55 4.13 11.10 13.10
C PRO A 55 4.08 11.05 14.63
N ARG A 56 3.15 11.80 15.25
CA ARG A 56 2.96 11.76 16.69
C ARG A 56 2.55 10.34 17.07
N THR A 57 3.39 9.66 17.82
CA THR A 57 3.13 8.32 18.32
C THR A 57 2.33 8.36 19.62
N LEU A 58 1.44 7.42 19.78
CA LEU A 58 0.75 7.13 21.03
C LEU A 58 1.63 6.19 21.88
N PRO A 59 1.50 6.20 23.22
CA PRO A 59 2.27 5.32 24.07
C PRO A 59 1.87 3.86 23.87
N LEU A 60 2.86 2.97 23.91
CA LEU A 60 2.64 1.53 23.98
C LEU A 60 2.12 1.19 25.39
N THR A 61 0.81 1.10 25.53
CA THR A 61 0.15 0.83 26.82
C THR A 61 0.04 -0.68 27.10
N LYS A 62 -0.41 -1.03 28.31
CA LYS A 62 -0.71 -2.42 28.69
C LYS A 62 -1.82 -3.07 27.84
N PHE A 63 -2.55 -2.27 27.07
CA PHE A 63 -3.50 -2.81 26.08
C PHE A 63 -2.82 -3.77 25.12
N TYR A 64 -1.61 -3.49 24.69
CA TYR A 64 -0.86 -4.28 23.72
C TYR A 64 -0.11 -5.47 24.35
N ASP A 65 -0.07 -5.59 25.67
CA ASP A 65 0.60 -6.71 26.33
C ASP A 65 -0.19 -8.00 26.14
N THR A 66 0.45 -9.00 25.58
CA THR A 66 -0.15 -10.32 25.44
C THR A 66 -0.33 -10.96 26.82
N PRO A 67 -1.50 -11.56 27.12
CA PRO A 67 -1.66 -12.33 28.36
C PRO A 67 -0.60 -13.42 28.48
N SER A 68 -0.02 -13.58 29.66
CA SER A 68 0.99 -14.62 29.92
C SER A 68 0.53 -15.53 31.04
N PRO A 69 0.31 -16.84 30.77
CA PRO A 69 0.34 -17.46 29.46
C PRO A 69 -0.79 -16.98 28.56
N LEU A 70 -0.55 -16.95 27.24
CA LEU A 70 -1.63 -16.78 26.28
C LEU A 70 -2.48 -18.05 26.31
N LEU A 71 -3.74 -17.90 26.73
CA LEU A 71 -4.69 -19.01 26.69
C LEU A 71 -4.97 -19.35 25.22
N ALA A 72 -5.02 -20.64 24.91
CA ALA A 72 -5.30 -21.10 23.57
C ALA A 72 -6.66 -20.56 23.07
N GLY A 73 -6.62 -19.83 21.94
CA GLY A 73 -7.81 -19.22 21.34
C GLY A 73 -8.02 -19.67 19.89
N LYS A 74 -9.24 -19.50 19.43
CA LYS A 74 -9.57 -19.69 18.00
C LYS A 74 -9.05 -18.50 17.20
N PRO A 75 -8.58 -18.72 15.95
CA PRO A 75 -8.24 -17.60 15.08
C PRO A 75 -9.39 -16.57 15.00
N GLY A 76 -9.07 -15.32 15.29
CA GLY A 76 -10.04 -14.23 15.32
C GLY A 76 -10.85 -14.09 16.61
N GLU A 77 -10.58 -14.87 17.65
CA GLU A 77 -11.18 -14.68 18.96
C GLU A 77 -10.64 -13.39 19.59
N LEU A 78 -11.54 -12.52 20.08
CA LEU A 78 -11.18 -11.25 20.70
C LEU A 78 -10.56 -11.52 22.10
N ILE A 79 -9.35 -11.00 22.33
CA ILE A 79 -8.70 -11.03 23.64
C ILE A 79 -9.18 -9.84 24.47
N ARG A 80 -9.15 -8.63 23.89
CA ARG A 80 -9.64 -7.39 24.53
C ARG A 80 -9.90 -6.31 23.51
N SER A 81 -10.70 -5.31 23.90
CA SER A 81 -10.90 -4.09 23.14
C SER A 81 -10.93 -2.88 24.07
N GLU A 82 -10.59 -1.70 23.53
CA GLU A 82 -10.71 -0.42 24.22
C GLU A 82 -11.09 0.69 23.26
N GLN A 83 -11.89 1.66 23.73
CA GLN A 83 -12.15 2.89 22.99
C GLN A 83 -10.88 3.75 22.98
N CYS A 84 -10.58 4.40 21.87
CA CYS A 84 -9.43 5.28 21.73
C CYS A 84 -9.82 6.58 21.02
N ASP A 85 -9.82 7.69 21.74
CA ASP A 85 -10.19 9.02 21.26
C ASP A 85 -8.96 9.89 20.94
N GLU A 86 -7.75 9.28 20.92
CA GLU A 86 -6.49 10.00 20.76
C GLU A 86 -6.02 10.14 19.30
N TYR A 87 -6.75 9.56 18.35
CA TYR A 87 -6.40 9.64 16.93
C TYR A 87 -6.74 10.99 16.31
N ASP A 88 -5.91 11.45 15.39
CA ASP A 88 -6.14 12.66 14.60
C ASP A 88 -7.15 12.38 13.48
N LEU A 89 -8.37 12.04 13.86
CA LEU A 89 -9.50 11.69 12.99
C LEU A 89 -10.62 12.72 13.14
N PRO A 90 -11.51 12.90 12.13
CA PRO A 90 -12.75 13.63 12.30
C PRO A 90 -13.55 13.10 13.51
N TYR A 91 -14.16 14.02 14.29
CA TYR A 91 -14.85 13.67 15.54
C TYR A 91 -16.07 12.74 15.33
N GLU A 92 -16.58 12.66 14.12
CA GLU A 92 -17.66 11.74 13.77
C GLU A 92 -17.20 10.28 13.61
N ILE A 93 -15.91 10.00 13.77
CA ILE A 93 -15.35 8.65 13.65
C ILE A 93 -15.02 8.14 15.04
N SER A 94 -15.67 7.06 15.43
CA SER A 94 -15.33 6.32 16.64
C SER A 94 -14.22 5.30 16.33
N ALA A 95 -13.24 5.18 17.24
CA ALA A 95 -12.14 4.25 17.08
C ALA A 95 -12.05 3.28 18.26
N VAL A 96 -12.00 1.98 17.98
CA VAL A 96 -11.88 0.91 18.96
C VAL A 96 -10.64 0.09 18.65
N ARG A 97 -9.67 0.04 19.56
CA ARG A 97 -8.54 -0.87 19.47
C ARG A 97 -8.97 -2.29 19.79
N ILE A 98 -8.41 -3.26 19.10
CA ILE A 98 -8.63 -4.69 19.32
C ILE A 98 -7.30 -5.42 19.49
N LEU A 99 -7.25 -6.40 20.39
CA LEU A 99 -6.22 -7.41 20.49
C LEU A 99 -6.90 -8.76 20.32
N TYR A 100 -6.38 -9.62 19.45
CA TYR A 100 -7.08 -10.83 19.02
C TYR A 100 -6.11 -11.98 18.73
N HIS A 101 -6.63 -13.20 18.77
CA HIS A 101 -5.90 -14.41 18.41
C HIS A 101 -5.66 -14.49 16.90
N SER A 102 -4.42 -14.73 16.51
CA SER A 102 -4.00 -14.98 15.14
C SER A 102 -3.14 -16.25 15.05
N ARG A 103 -2.45 -16.45 13.92
CA ARG A 103 -1.57 -17.59 13.69
C ARG A 103 -0.21 -17.15 13.18
N SER A 104 0.85 -17.68 13.80
CA SER A 104 2.21 -17.52 13.31
C SER A 104 2.40 -18.22 11.95
N PRO A 105 3.51 -17.97 11.22
CA PRO A 105 3.83 -18.71 10.00
C PRO A 105 3.87 -20.22 10.15
N SER A 106 4.14 -20.73 11.37
CA SER A 106 4.11 -22.16 11.73
C SER A 106 2.74 -22.68 12.19
N GLY A 107 1.73 -21.79 12.30
CA GLY A 107 0.38 -22.14 12.74
C GLY A 107 0.15 -22.08 14.24
N GLU A 108 1.13 -21.64 15.02
CA GLU A 108 1.01 -21.45 16.46
C GLU A 108 0.07 -20.29 16.81
N ASP A 109 -0.56 -20.37 17.97
CA ASP A 109 -1.42 -19.31 18.46
C ASP A 109 -0.59 -18.10 18.92
N VAL A 110 -0.91 -16.93 18.34
CA VAL A 110 -0.26 -15.66 18.60
C VAL A 110 -1.29 -14.56 18.76
N ALA A 111 -0.90 -13.41 19.29
CA ALA A 111 -1.78 -12.23 19.33
C ALA A 111 -1.36 -11.21 18.28
N ALA A 112 -2.36 -10.61 17.66
CA ALA A 112 -2.24 -9.44 16.79
C ALA A 112 -3.13 -8.32 17.31
N SER A 113 -2.75 -7.06 17.05
CA SER A 113 -3.56 -5.88 17.37
C SER A 113 -4.09 -5.21 16.11
N GLY A 114 -4.97 -4.23 16.30
CA GLY A 114 -5.51 -3.41 15.23
C GLY A 114 -6.50 -2.37 15.75
N VAL A 115 -7.11 -1.65 14.83
CA VAL A 115 -8.13 -0.64 15.13
C VAL A 115 -9.35 -0.82 14.25
N VAL A 116 -10.52 -0.57 14.83
CA VAL A 116 -11.80 -0.53 14.15
C VAL A 116 -12.28 0.92 14.12
N LEU A 117 -12.49 1.46 12.93
CA LEU A 117 -13.07 2.79 12.74
C LEU A 117 -14.53 2.65 12.35
N VAL A 118 -15.41 3.34 13.05
CA VAL A 118 -16.85 3.20 12.91
C VAL A 118 -17.48 4.55 12.57
N PRO A 119 -18.34 4.62 11.53
CA PRO A 119 -19.10 5.83 11.25
C PRO A 119 -20.04 6.19 12.41
N SER A 120 -20.24 7.49 12.65
CA SER A 120 -21.27 7.94 13.58
C SER A 120 -22.68 7.72 13.01
N GLY A 121 -23.67 7.78 13.90
CA GLY A 121 -25.09 7.68 13.55
C GLY A 121 -25.63 6.26 13.50
N THR A 122 -26.76 6.11 12.80
CA THR A 122 -27.47 4.82 12.74
C THR A 122 -26.94 3.99 11.57
N PRO A 123 -26.50 2.74 11.81
CA PRO A 123 -26.04 1.89 10.72
C PRO A 123 -27.18 1.56 9.76
N PRO A 124 -26.88 1.30 8.49
CA PRO A 124 -27.87 0.83 7.52
C PRO A 124 -28.42 -0.55 7.88
N ALA A 125 -29.51 -0.97 7.23
CA ALA A 125 -29.99 -2.32 7.34
C ALA A 125 -28.91 -3.33 6.94
N GLY A 126 -28.58 -4.27 7.83
CA GLY A 126 -27.47 -5.22 7.66
C GLY A 126 -26.12 -4.72 8.23
N TRP A 127 -26.13 -3.65 9.01
CA TRP A 127 -25.01 -3.04 9.71
C TRP A 127 -23.99 -2.36 8.76
N TRP A 128 -22.92 -1.78 9.31
CA TRP A 128 -21.89 -1.10 8.52
C TRP A 128 -21.15 -2.08 7.61
N PRO A 129 -21.14 -1.88 6.27
CA PRO A 129 -20.29 -2.67 5.39
C PRO A 129 -18.81 -2.44 5.72
N VAL A 130 -17.97 -3.48 5.62
CA VAL A 130 -16.61 -3.45 6.15
C VAL A 130 -15.58 -3.37 5.04
N VAL A 131 -14.64 -2.44 5.16
CA VAL A 131 -13.36 -2.44 4.45
C VAL A 131 -12.29 -2.90 5.43
N ALA A 132 -11.71 -4.08 5.21
CA ALA A 132 -10.52 -4.52 5.91
C ALA A 132 -9.31 -3.82 5.29
N TRP A 133 -8.53 -3.10 6.10
CA TRP A 133 -7.35 -2.36 5.63
C TRP A 133 -6.08 -3.11 5.95
N ALA A 134 -5.25 -3.29 4.94
CA ALA A 134 -3.90 -3.83 5.01
C ALA A 134 -2.90 -2.70 4.75
N HIS A 135 -2.09 -2.36 5.77
CA HIS A 135 -1.17 -1.22 5.73
C HIS A 135 0.16 -1.54 5.01
N ASP A 136 0.89 -0.48 4.65
CA ASP A 136 2.23 -0.56 4.07
C ASP A 136 3.28 -1.07 5.07
N PHE A 137 4.48 -1.32 4.59
CA PHE A 137 5.62 -1.63 5.43
C PHE A 137 6.07 -0.38 6.20
N ILE A 138 6.04 -0.45 7.53
CA ILE A 138 6.41 0.65 8.44
C ILE A 138 7.44 0.23 9.49
N GLY A 139 8.09 -0.90 9.30
CA GLY A 139 9.10 -1.45 10.21
C GLY A 139 8.73 -2.81 10.77
N SER A 140 9.54 -3.31 11.69
CA SER A 140 9.36 -4.64 12.30
C SER A 140 9.38 -4.64 13.83
N ALA A 141 9.47 -3.48 14.46
CA ALA A 141 9.46 -3.34 15.89
C ALA A 141 8.03 -3.16 16.43
N ARG A 142 7.80 -3.63 17.66
CA ARG A 142 6.49 -3.57 18.31
C ARG A 142 5.85 -2.17 18.31
N GLN A 143 6.66 -1.12 18.52
CA GLN A 143 6.21 0.27 18.54
C GLN A 143 5.86 0.84 17.14
N CYS A 144 6.08 0.09 16.07
CA CYS A 144 5.77 0.53 14.71
C CYS A 144 4.32 0.24 14.30
N ALA A 145 3.49 -0.30 15.18
CA ALA A 145 2.09 -0.57 14.87
C ALA A 145 1.35 0.70 14.39
N PRO A 146 0.60 0.66 13.27
CA PRO A 146 -0.22 1.78 12.83
C PRO A 146 -1.19 2.29 13.90
N SER A 147 -1.73 1.40 14.73
CA SER A 147 -2.61 1.78 15.85
C SER A 147 -1.90 2.56 16.96
N LEU A 148 -0.57 2.68 16.92
CA LEU A 148 0.23 3.56 17.78
C LEU A 148 0.55 4.91 17.11
N LEU A 149 0.14 5.14 15.88
CA LEU A 149 0.28 6.42 15.20
C LEU A 149 -1.02 7.21 15.32
N ARG A 150 -0.95 8.49 15.72
CA ARG A 150 -2.16 9.33 15.83
C ARG A 150 -2.91 9.48 14.51
N ASN A 151 -2.19 9.44 13.39
CA ASN A 151 -2.74 9.48 12.04
C ASN A 151 -3.00 8.10 11.43
N LEU A 152 -2.80 7.00 12.16
CA LEU A 152 -2.99 5.62 11.69
C LEU A 152 -2.24 5.30 10.38
N ASP A 153 -1.11 5.97 10.11
CA ASP A 153 -0.36 5.97 8.86
C ASP A 153 -1.16 6.53 7.67
N GLU A 154 -2.28 5.92 7.28
CA GLU A 154 -3.14 6.32 6.17
C GLU A 154 -4.50 6.91 6.67
N GLY A 155 -4.52 7.59 7.80
CA GLY A 155 -5.75 8.12 8.43
C GLY A 155 -6.68 8.92 7.50
N PRO A 156 -6.20 9.83 6.63
CA PRO A 156 -7.07 10.53 5.68
C PRO A 156 -7.82 9.61 4.73
N LEU A 157 -7.19 8.56 4.21
CA LEU A 157 -7.83 7.57 3.36
C LEU A 157 -8.84 6.71 4.15
N LEU A 158 -8.46 6.29 5.35
CA LEU A 158 -9.34 5.51 6.23
C LEU A 158 -10.57 6.33 6.64
N ALA A 159 -10.37 7.60 7.02
CA ALA A 159 -11.46 8.53 7.35
C ALA A 159 -12.41 8.76 6.16
N MET A 160 -11.88 8.79 4.94
CA MET A 160 -12.70 8.88 3.74
C MET A 160 -13.60 7.64 3.56
N TYR A 161 -13.09 6.42 3.73
CA TYR A 161 -13.95 5.22 3.69
C TYR A 161 -15.04 5.29 4.75
N VAL A 162 -14.70 5.74 5.97
CA VAL A 162 -15.68 5.90 7.06
C VAL A 162 -16.73 6.96 6.71
N GLY A 163 -16.32 8.10 6.16
CA GLY A 163 -17.23 9.16 5.70
C GLY A 163 -18.17 8.73 4.56
N LEU A 164 -17.82 7.68 3.84
CA LEU A 164 -18.65 7.06 2.80
C LEU A 164 -19.58 5.97 3.35
N GLY A 165 -19.60 5.75 4.67
CA GLY A 165 -20.49 4.80 5.34
C GLY A 165 -19.92 3.37 5.42
N TYR A 166 -18.62 3.17 5.31
CA TYR A 166 -17.96 1.91 5.58
C TYR A 166 -17.34 1.93 6.98
N ALA A 167 -17.45 0.84 7.73
CA ALA A 167 -16.53 0.64 8.84
C ALA A 167 -15.18 0.15 8.30
N VAL A 168 -14.09 0.57 8.93
CA VAL A 168 -12.74 0.12 8.58
C VAL A 168 -12.20 -0.77 9.69
N VAL A 169 -11.65 -1.93 9.35
CA VAL A 169 -10.93 -2.81 10.27
C VAL A 169 -9.48 -2.89 9.80
N ALA A 170 -8.58 -2.22 10.50
CA ALA A 170 -7.17 -2.12 10.17
C ALA A 170 -6.35 -2.98 11.16
N SER A 171 -5.78 -4.07 10.67
CA SER A 171 -4.84 -4.90 11.44
C SER A 171 -3.48 -4.24 11.49
N ASP A 172 -2.79 -4.32 12.64
CA ASP A 172 -1.38 -3.94 12.76
C ASP A 172 -0.42 -5.03 12.26
N TYR A 173 -0.91 -6.23 11.99
CA TYR A 173 -0.21 -7.50 11.83
C TYR A 173 0.46 -8.00 13.13
N THR A 174 0.68 -9.30 13.22
CA THR A 174 1.38 -9.93 14.35
C THR A 174 2.79 -9.35 14.51
N GLY A 175 3.17 -9.02 15.73
CA GLY A 175 4.50 -8.48 16.08
C GLY A 175 4.63 -6.97 15.98
N LEU A 176 3.64 -6.28 15.38
CA LEU A 176 3.45 -4.85 15.50
C LEU A 176 2.37 -4.62 16.57
N GLY A 177 2.70 -3.87 17.62
CA GLY A 177 1.87 -3.74 18.84
C GLY A 177 2.01 -4.91 19.81
N SER A 178 1.91 -6.15 19.36
CA SER A 178 1.99 -7.35 20.20
C SER A 178 3.41 -7.86 20.45
N ASP A 179 3.57 -8.80 21.42
CA ASP A 179 4.87 -9.30 21.90
C ASP A 179 5.45 -10.44 21.06
N PHE A 180 5.07 -10.55 19.79
CA PHE A 180 5.53 -11.59 18.87
C PHE A 180 6.52 -11.05 17.83
N GLN A 181 7.07 -11.93 17.00
CA GLN A 181 7.93 -11.51 15.88
C GLN A 181 7.07 -11.21 14.66
N HIS A 182 7.27 -10.02 14.08
CA HIS A 182 6.63 -9.66 12.83
C HIS A 182 7.22 -10.45 11.65
N ALA A 183 6.38 -11.17 10.91
CA ALA A 183 6.75 -11.82 9.66
C ALA A 183 6.73 -10.79 8.51
N ALA A 184 7.67 -9.84 8.56
CA ALA A 184 7.77 -8.76 7.59
C ALA A 184 7.76 -9.30 6.16
N LEU A 185 6.97 -8.70 5.28
CA LEU A 185 6.86 -9.07 3.86
C LEU A 185 6.33 -10.49 3.60
N ASP A 186 5.86 -11.22 4.63
CA ASP A 186 5.22 -12.52 4.40
C ASP A 186 3.73 -12.36 4.12
N MET A 187 3.38 -12.42 2.84
CA MET A 187 2.03 -12.21 2.31
C MET A 187 0.96 -13.03 3.05
N ARG A 188 1.23 -14.34 3.29
CA ARG A 188 0.25 -15.23 3.89
C ARG A 188 0.00 -14.92 5.37
N SER A 189 1.04 -14.66 6.15
CA SER A 189 0.89 -14.34 7.58
C SER A 189 0.11 -13.04 7.77
N ASN A 190 0.49 -12.00 7.03
CA ASN A 190 -0.21 -10.70 7.07
C ASN A 190 -1.68 -10.84 6.60
N ALA A 191 -1.93 -11.65 5.58
CA ALA A 191 -3.29 -11.93 5.11
C ALA A 191 -4.16 -12.60 6.18
N LEU A 192 -3.61 -13.57 6.90
CA LEU A 192 -4.32 -14.24 8.00
C LEU A 192 -4.61 -13.28 9.16
N ASP A 193 -3.68 -12.38 9.49
CA ASP A 193 -3.91 -11.34 10.50
C ASP A 193 -5.08 -10.42 10.09
N VAL A 194 -5.16 -10.02 8.82
CA VAL A 194 -6.29 -9.23 8.31
C VAL A 194 -7.60 -10.01 8.39
N ILE A 195 -7.63 -11.27 7.96
CA ILE A 195 -8.84 -12.10 7.98
C ILE A 195 -9.33 -12.31 9.42
N TYR A 196 -8.41 -12.63 10.33
CA TYR A 196 -8.74 -12.91 11.73
C TYR A 196 -9.09 -11.66 12.53
N SER A 197 -8.70 -10.47 12.08
CA SER A 197 -9.18 -9.21 12.69
C SER A 197 -10.69 -9.02 12.59
N LEU A 198 -11.33 -9.57 11.56
CA LEU A 198 -12.75 -9.34 11.30
C LEU A 198 -13.71 -9.95 12.34
N PRO A 199 -13.61 -11.24 12.73
CA PRO A 199 -14.45 -11.77 13.80
C PRO A 199 -14.18 -11.06 15.14
N ALA A 200 -12.92 -10.70 15.45
CA ALA A 200 -12.59 -9.93 16.65
C ALA A 200 -13.21 -8.53 16.61
N ALA A 201 -13.15 -7.85 15.47
CA ALA A 201 -13.77 -6.54 15.29
C ALA A 201 -15.30 -6.60 15.48
N ARG A 202 -15.97 -7.64 14.95
CA ARG A 202 -17.41 -7.83 15.14
C ARG A 202 -17.77 -8.14 16.58
N ALA A 203 -16.90 -8.84 17.32
CA ALA A 203 -17.09 -9.09 18.76
C ALA A 203 -16.97 -7.79 19.57
N ALA A 204 -16.01 -6.92 19.21
CA ALA A 204 -15.80 -5.62 19.84
C ALA A 204 -16.88 -4.58 19.45
N VAL A 205 -17.34 -4.62 18.20
CA VAL A 205 -18.29 -3.67 17.61
C VAL A 205 -19.41 -4.44 16.89
N PRO A 206 -20.49 -4.79 17.59
CA PRO A 206 -21.58 -5.61 17.02
C PRO A 206 -22.33 -4.99 15.84
N GLN A 207 -22.11 -3.70 15.55
CA GLN A 207 -22.71 -2.98 14.43
C GLN A 207 -21.96 -3.17 13.10
N LEU A 208 -20.93 -4.01 13.06
CA LEU A 208 -20.22 -4.35 11.82
C LEU A 208 -20.98 -5.42 11.04
N GLY A 209 -21.22 -5.15 9.76
CA GLY A 209 -21.86 -6.10 8.85
C GLY A 209 -21.02 -7.33 8.54
N ALA A 210 -21.68 -8.35 8.02
CA ALA A 210 -21.00 -9.59 7.62
C ALA A 210 -20.17 -9.40 6.34
N LYS A 211 -20.69 -8.64 5.36
CA LYS A 211 -20.05 -8.43 4.06
C LYS A 211 -18.81 -7.53 4.18
N TRP A 212 -17.75 -7.91 3.46
CA TRP A 212 -16.49 -7.18 3.51
C TRP A 212 -15.67 -7.29 2.22
N VAL A 213 -14.81 -6.30 2.01
CA VAL A 213 -13.73 -6.29 1.03
C VAL A 213 -12.41 -6.05 1.76
N VAL A 214 -11.29 -6.44 1.17
CA VAL A 214 -9.98 -5.99 1.62
C VAL A 214 -9.45 -4.91 0.68
N ALA A 215 -8.78 -3.91 1.23
CA ALA A 215 -8.01 -2.92 0.49
C ALA A 215 -6.64 -2.74 1.16
N GLY A 216 -5.59 -2.50 0.38
CA GLY A 216 -4.27 -2.30 0.94
C GLY A 216 -3.30 -1.67 -0.05
N TYR A 217 -2.22 -1.09 0.49
CA TYR A 217 -1.21 -0.37 -0.27
C TYR A 217 0.19 -0.99 -0.06
N SER A 218 1.00 -1.06 -1.12
CA SER A 218 2.37 -1.57 -1.10
C SER A 218 2.44 -2.97 -0.49
N GLN A 219 3.12 -3.20 0.65
CA GLN A 219 3.05 -4.47 1.39
C GLN A 219 1.59 -4.88 1.66
N GLY A 220 0.73 -3.90 2.02
CA GLY A 220 -0.69 -4.13 2.22
C GLY A 220 -1.43 -4.51 0.93
N GLY A 221 -1.01 -3.98 -0.20
CA GLY A 221 -1.52 -4.40 -1.51
C GLY A 221 -1.18 -5.85 -1.83
N LEU A 222 0.06 -6.27 -1.55
CA LEU A 222 0.45 -7.68 -1.63
C LEU A 222 -0.35 -8.54 -0.64
N THR A 223 -0.55 -8.03 0.58
CA THR A 223 -1.39 -8.69 1.61
C THR A 223 -2.83 -8.84 1.14
N ALA A 224 -3.41 -7.85 0.44
CA ALA A 224 -4.77 -7.94 -0.09
C ALA A 224 -4.91 -9.06 -1.15
N ILE A 225 -3.90 -9.27 -1.98
CA ILE A 225 -3.84 -10.43 -2.89
C ILE A 225 -3.74 -11.72 -2.07
N GLY A 226 -2.91 -11.75 -1.03
CA GLY A 226 -2.79 -12.88 -0.11
C GLY A 226 -4.08 -13.23 0.61
N VAL A 227 -4.91 -12.23 0.95
CA VAL A 227 -6.27 -12.43 1.49
C VAL A 227 -7.15 -13.15 0.46
N ALA A 228 -7.13 -12.74 -0.81
CA ALA A 228 -7.90 -13.39 -1.86
C ALA A 228 -7.46 -14.86 -2.07
N GLU A 229 -6.15 -15.13 -2.00
CA GLU A 229 -5.61 -16.49 -2.05
C GLU A 229 -6.01 -17.31 -0.82
N ALA A 230 -5.90 -16.75 0.40
CA ALA A 230 -6.28 -17.43 1.64
C ALA A 230 -7.78 -17.72 1.70
N GLU A 231 -8.61 -16.80 1.22
CA GLU A 231 -10.06 -16.97 1.15
C GLU A 231 -10.50 -18.08 0.19
N SER A 232 -9.66 -18.47 -0.79
CA SER A 232 -9.95 -19.65 -1.60
C SER A 232 -9.95 -20.95 -0.79
N GLU A 233 -9.19 -20.97 0.31
CA GLU A 233 -9.09 -22.09 1.26
C GLU A 233 -10.11 -21.96 2.41
N ILE A 234 -10.28 -20.74 2.95
CA ILE A 234 -11.14 -20.43 4.12
C ILE A 234 -12.63 -20.42 3.71
N GLY A 235 -12.95 -19.76 2.62
CA GLY A 235 -14.27 -19.86 2.01
C GLY A 235 -15.35 -18.96 2.61
N ASP A 236 -15.03 -17.82 3.28
CA ASP A 236 -16.06 -16.92 3.84
C ASP A 236 -17.02 -16.44 2.74
N PRO A 237 -18.34 -16.78 2.81
CA PRO A 237 -19.32 -16.38 1.79
C PRO A 237 -19.55 -14.85 1.74
N ASN A 238 -19.11 -14.12 2.75
CA ASN A 238 -19.29 -12.67 2.86
C ASN A 238 -18.10 -11.88 2.28
N TYR A 239 -17.01 -12.54 1.92
CA TYR A 239 -15.90 -11.90 1.23
C TYR A 239 -16.26 -11.54 -0.20
N LEU A 240 -16.08 -10.27 -0.59
CA LEU A 240 -16.54 -9.73 -1.87
C LEU A 240 -15.41 -9.42 -2.85
N GLY A 241 -14.15 -9.40 -2.42
CA GLY A 241 -13.00 -9.16 -3.27
C GLY A 241 -11.93 -8.27 -2.66
N ALA A 242 -10.87 -8.02 -3.43
CA ALA A 242 -9.68 -7.29 -3.01
C ALA A 242 -9.38 -6.07 -3.88
N VAL A 243 -8.86 -5.01 -3.26
CA VAL A 243 -8.24 -3.84 -3.91
C VAL A 243 -6.78 -3.80 -3.49
N ALA A 244 -5.87 -3.94 -4.44
CA ALA A 244 -4.43 -3.89 -4.22
C ALA A 244 -3.85 -2.65 -4.91
N LEU A 245 -3.31 -1.72 -4.11
CA LEU A 245 -2.68 -0.49 -4.58
C LEU A 245 -1.17 -0.68 -4.56
N SER A 246 -0.50 -0.57 -5.70
CA SER A 246 0.95 -0.82 -5.84
C SER A 246 1.40 -2.11 -5.15
N GLY A 247 0.57 -3.15 -5.20
CA GLY A 247 0.68 -4.34 -4.35
C GLY A 247 1.48 -5.50 -4.94
N VAL A 248 2.20 -5.29 -6.03
CA VAL A 248 3.06 -6.33 -6.62
C VAL A 248 4.49 -5.80 -6.69
N PRO A 249 5.24 -5.89 -5.59
CA PRO A 249 6.64 -5.51 -5.59
C PRO A 249 7.42 -6.44 -6.53
N GLU A 250 8.28 -5.88 -7.35
CA GLU A 250 9.30 -6.67 -8.01
C GLU A 250 10.38 -7.11 -7.01
N ALA A 251 11.04 -8.23 -7.30
CA ALA A 251 12.07 -8.77 -6.39
C ALA A 251 13.16 -7.75 -6.03
N HIS A 252 13.44 -6.79 -6.93
CA HIS A 252 14.45 -5.75 -6.67
C HIS A 252 14.00 -4.68 -5.67
N GLU A 253 12.70 -4.44 -5.50
CA GLU A 253 12.19 -3.50 -4.48
C GLU A 253 12.36 -4.07 -3.07
N ILE A 254 12.06 -5.36 -2.91
CA ILE A 254 12.27 -6.07 -1.65
C ILE A 254 13.77 -6.09 -1.32
N GLN A 255 14.65 -6.11 -2.34
CA GLN A 255 16.10 -6.04 -2.16
C GLN A 255 16.61 -4.71 -1.58
N ARG A 256 15.80 -3.65 -1.57
CA ARG A 256 16.16 -2.36 -0.94
C ARG A 256 16.06 -2.38 0.57
N MET A 257 15.40 -3.38 1.13
CA MET A 257 15.24 -3.55 2.58
C MET A 257 15.86 -4.86 3.08
N PRO A 258 17.17 -5.13 2.82
CA PRO A 258 17.75 -6.46 3.04
C PRO A 258 17.63 -6.96 4.47
N VAL A 259 17.79 -6.06 5.45
CA VAL A 259 17.73 -6.43 6.88
C VAL A 259 16.32 -6.78 7.33
N PHE A 260 15.31 -6.09 6.82
CA PHE A 260 13.90 -6.42 7.08
C PHE A 260 13.47 -7.71 6.37
N LEU A 261 13.92 -7.89 5.13
CA LEU A 261 13.72 -9.15 4.40
C LEU A 261 14.34 -10.32 5.16
N ALA A 262 15.60 -10.18 5.62
CA ALA A 262 16.26 -11.21 6.41
C ALA A 262 15.50 -11.51 7.71
N ARG A 263 14.88 -10.50 8.34
CA ARG A 263 14.05 -10.67 9.53
C ARG A 263 12.75 -11.43 9.22
N GLY A 264 12.06 -11.07 8.15
CA GLY A 264 10.88 -11.79 7.69
C GLY A 264 11.17 -13.24 7.37
N ILE A 265 12.25 -13.51 6.62
CA ILE A 265 12.71 -14.87 6.31
C ILE A 265 13.00 -15.65 7.61
N LYS A 266 13.71 -15.03 8.57
CA LYS A 266 14.04 -15.66 9.85
C LYS A 266 12.81 -15.99 10.70
N THR A 267 11.79 -15.13 10.65
CA THR A 267 10.52 -15.37 11.37
C THR A 267 9.73 -16.52 10.72
N VAL A 268 9.76 -16.63 9.40
CA VAL A 268 9.07 -17.70 8.67
C VAL A 268 9.85 -19.04 8.74
N PHE A 269 11.18 -18.95 8.69
CA PHE A 269 12.09 -20.09 8.71
C PHE A 269 13.09 -19.94 9.86
N PRO A 270 12.79 -20.44 11.07
CA PRO A 270 13.67 -20.31 12.23
C PRO A 270 15.10 -20.86 12.03
N GLU A 271 15.30 -21.80 11.13
CA GLU A 271 16.61 -22.37 10.80
C GLU A 271 17.44 -21.48 9.87
N PHE A 272 16.83 -20.45 9.24
CA PHE A 272 17.57 -19.53 8.37
C PHE A 272 18.66 -18.80 9.16
N ARG A 273 19.85 -18.78 8.60
CA ARG A 273 20.99 -18.07 9.15
C ARG A 273 21.17 -16.75 8.41
N VAL A 274 20.93 -15.65 9.11
CA VAL A 274 20.99 -14.31 8.49
C VAL A 274 22.39 -13.97 7.95
N GLU A 275 23.42 -14.55 8.53
CA GLU A 275 24.82 -14.41 8.10
C GLU A 275 25.07 -15.05 6.72
N GLU A 276 24.20 -15.92 6.24
CA GLU A 276 24.28 -16.47 4.89
C GLU A 276 23.79 -15.48 3.82
N MET A 277 23.03 -14.47 4.22
CA MET A 277 22.47 -13.44 3.35
C MET A 277 23.13 -12.08 3.57
N LEU A 278 23.32 -11.68 4.81
CA LEU A 278 23.78 -10.34 5.17
C LEU A 278 25.31 -10.31 5.35
N THR A 279 25.90 -9.20 4.91
CA THR A 279 27.32 -8.90 5.19
C THR A 279 27.55 -8.56 6.65
N ASP A 280 28.80 -8.64 7.09
CA ASP A 280 29.20 -8.27 8.47
C ASP A 280 28.87 -6.80 8.79
N LYS A 281 28.84 -5.91 7.78
CA LYS A 281 28.42 -4.51 7.91
C LYS A 281 26.92 -4.38 8.24
N ALA A 282 26.09 -5.28 7.72
CA ALA A 282 24.63 -5.25 7.90
C ALA A 282 24.15 -5.93 9.19
N ILE A 283 24.95 -6.81 9.80
CA ILE A 283 24.54 -7.53 11.02
C ILE A 283 24.20 -6.60 12.20
N PRO A 284 24.98 -5.54 12.50
CA PRO A 284 24.60 -4.61 13.56
C PRO A 284 23.25 -3.92 13.28
N LEU A 285 22.99 -3.55 12.01
CA LEU A 285 21.72 -2.96 11.61
C LEU A 285 20.58 -3.96 11.77
N TYR A 286 20.76 -5.22 11.34
CA TYR A 286 19.78 -6.29 11.54
C TYR A 286 19.40 -6.47 13.01
N GLN A 287 20.37 -6.39 13.92
CA GLN A 287 20.12 -6.46 15.36
C GLN A 287 19.32 -5.25 15.88
N HIS A 288 19.56 -4.09 15.30
CA HIS A 288 18.91 -2.83 15.71
C HIS A 288 17.45 -2.71 15.21
N ILE A 289 17.12 -3.19 14.01
CA ILE A 289 15.79 -2.99 13.41
C ILE A 289 14.64 -3.63 14.19
N GLY A 290 14.92 -4.57 15.08
CA GLY A 290 13.93 -5.10 16.03
C GLY A 290 13.43 -4.08 17.04
N GLN A 291 14.08 -2.91 17.12
CA GLN A 291 13.76 -1.82 18.04
C GLN A 291 13.50 -0.49 17.31
N ALA A 292 13.48 -0.49 15.98
CA ALA A 292 13.36 0.71 15.17
C ALA A 292 12.26 0.56 14.12
N CYS A 293 11.55 1.65 13.85
CA CYS A 293 10.68 1.78 12.69
C CYS A 293 11.50 2.23 11.46
N GLU A 294 10.95 2.05 10.27
CA GLU A 294 11.66 2.26 9.00
C GLU A 294 12.43 3.59 8.94
N ALA A 295 11.79 4.69 9.35
CA ALA A 295 12.39 6.03 9.32
C ALA A 295 13.64 6.20 10.20
N SER A 296 13.92 5.25 11.09
CA SER A 296 15.05 5.30 12.03
C SER A 296 16.06 4.16 11.83
N ALA A 297 15.85 3.28 10.85
CA ALA A 297 16.64 2.08 10.64
C ALA A 297 18.04 2.32 10.01
N GLY A 298 18.53 3.55 10.05
CA GLY A 298 19.90 3.92 9.71
C GLY A 298 20.14 4.10 8.19
N PRO A 299 20.87 5.15 7.82
CA PRO A 299 20.80 5.64 6.46
C PRO A 299 21.95 5.28 5.53
N ASP A 300 23.04 4.72 5.97
CA ASP A 300 24.29 4.89 5.23
C ASP A 300 24.82 3.67 4.45
N LEU A 301 24.09 2.54 4.46
CA LEU A 301 24.48 1.37 3.67
C LEU A 301 23.56 1.18 2.48
N GLU A 302 24.11 1.15 1.27
CA GLU A 302 23.34 0.75 0.11
C GLU A 302 23.01 -0.77 0.17
N ALA A 303 21.86 -1.17 -0.42
CA ALA A 303 21.44 -2.57 -0.42
C ALA A 303 22.53 -3.54 -0.88
N ARG A 304 23.33 -3.15 -1.90
CA ARG A 304 24.47 -3.93 -2.40
C ARG A 304 25.61 -4.12 -1.39
N GLU A 305 25.72 -3.25 -0.38
CA GLU A 305 26.72 -3.38 0.69
C GLU A 305 26.22 -4.26 1.83
N MET A 306 24.90 -4.45 1.93
CA MET A 306 24.26 -5.26 2.95
C MET A 306 24.15 -6.73 2.56
N LEU A 307 24.12 -7.05 1.27
CA LEU A 307 23.89 -8.40 0.77
C LEU A 307 25.19 -9.08 0.35
N LYS A 308 25.37 -10.34 0.72
CA LYS A 308 26.48 -11.19 0.26
C LYS A 308 26.27 -11.63 -1.20
N PRO A 309 27.33 -11.76 -2.01
CA PRO A 309 27.18 -12.35 -3.35
C PRO A 309 26.51 -13.72 -3.30
N GLY A 310 25.52 -13.93 -4.16
CA GLY A 310 24.82 -15.21 -4.26
C GLY A 310 23.80 -15.49 -3.15
N TRP A 311 23.45 -14.47 -2.33
CA TRP A 311 22.42 -14.58 -1.27
C TRP A 311 21.08 -15.11 -1.77
N GLU A 312 20.72 -14.76 -3.00
CA GLU A 312 19.51 -15.21 -3.68
C GLU A 312 19.48 -16.72 -3.93
N ASN A 313 20.63 -17.39 -3.84
CA ASN A 313 20.75 -18.85 -4.01
C ASN A 313 20.43 -19.62 -2.73
N ASN A 314 20.33 -18.97 -1.59
CA ASN A 314 19.95 -19.62 -0.34
C ASN A 314 18.53 -20.21 -0.47
N ARG A 315 18.36 -21.44 0.02
CA ARG A 315 17.09 -22.19 -0.11
C ARG A 315 15.91 -21.48 0.55
N TYR A 316 16.11 -20.88 1.70
CA TYR A 316 15.04 -20.18 2.45
C TYR A 316 14.65 -18.88 1.77
N VAL A 317 15.62 -18.17 1.20
CA VAL A 317 15.37 -16.98 0.38
C VAL A 317 14.50 -17.35 -0.83
N LYS A 318 14.90 -18.38 -1.59
CA LYS A 318 14.12 -18.86 -2.76
C LYS A 318 12.72 -19.29 -2.36
N GLU A 319 12.57 -20.00 -1.25
CA GLU A 319 11.28 -20.44 -0.76
C GLU A 319 10.42 -19.27 -0.31
N PHE A 320 11.00 -18.28 0.38
CA PHE A 320 10.32 -17.07 0.79
C PHE A 320 9.76 -16.28 -0.40
N PHE A 321 10.57 -16.00 -1.42
CA PHE A 321 10.10 -15.39 -2.65
C PHE A 321 9.06 -16.22 -3.38
N THR A 322 9.22 -17.54 -3.37
CA THR A 322 8.28 -18.46 -3.97
C THR A 322 6.92 -18.38 -3.30
N ARG A 323 6.86 -18.43 -1.96
CA ARG A 323 5.59 -18.41 -1.22
C ARG A 323 4.89 -17.06 -1.27
N ASN A 324 5.64 -15.98 -1.47
CA ASN A 324 5.14 -14.61 -1.53
C ASN A 324 4.91 -14.08 -2.95
N ALA A 325 5.08 -14.92 -3.97
CA ALA A 325 4.78 -14.56 -5.35
C ALA A 325 3.26 -14.58 -5.57
N PRO A 326 2.63 -13.45 -5.95
CA PRO A 326 1.19 -13.35 -6.13
C PRO A 326 0.70 -14.21 -7.31
N GLY A 327 -0.53 -14.73 -7.22
CA GLY A 327 -1.16 -15.52 -8.28
C GLY A 327 -0.66 -16.97 -8.38
N ARG A 328 0.01 -17.48 -7.37
CA ARG A 328 0.41 -18.90 -7.32
C ARG A 328 -0.72 -19.83 -6.87
N LYS A 329 -1.65 -19.30 -6.12
CA LYS A 329 -2.86 -20.00 -5.68
C LYS A 329 -4.09 -19.40 -6.33
N PRO A 330 -5.17 -20.17 -6.53
CA PRO A 330 -6.46 -19.60 -6.91
C PRO A 330 -6.89 -18.52 -5.91
N MET A 331 -7.53 -17.49 -6.41
CA MET A 331 -8.12 -16.45 -5.57
C MET A 331 -9.63 -16.66 -5.45
N LYS A 332 -10.19 -16.30 -4.30
CA LYS A 332 -11.62 -16.15 -4.14
C LYS A 332 -12.02 -14.70 -4.40
N GLY A 333 -13.07 -14.49 -5.16
CA GLY A 333 -13.59 -13.16 -5.49
C GLY A 333 -12.73 -12.41 -6.54
N PRO A 334 -13.18 -11.23 -6.93
CA PRO A 334 -12.49 -10.41 -7.92
C PRO A 334 -11.37 -9.58 -7.27
N LEU A 335 -10.37 -9.22 -8.08
CA LEU A 335 -9.27 -8.34 -7.73
C LEU A 335 -9.32 -7.05 -8.55
N LEU A 336 -9.17 -5.90 -7.90
CA LEU A 336 -8.76 -4.64 -8.52
C LEU A 336 -7.30 -4.39 -8.17
N LEU A 337 -6.43 -4.35 -9.16
CA LEU A 337 -5.01 -4.04 -8.99
C LEU A 337 -4.68 -2.73 -9.69
N ILE A 338 -4.25 -1.75 -8.91
CA ILE A 338 -3.92 -0.40 -9.39
C ILE A 338 -2.43 -0.12 -9.19
N GLY A 339 -1.79 0.45 -10.18
CA GLY A 339 -0.38 0.86 -10.12
C GLY A 339 -0.07 2.09 -10.95
N GLY A 340 1.02 2.78 -10.62
CA GLY A 340 1.52 3.94 -11.36
C GLY A 340 2.53 3.55 -12.45
N GLU A 341 2.64 4.26 -13.56
CA GLU A 341 3.57 3.94 -14.66
C GLU A 341 4.90 4.71 -14.60
N SER A 342 5.07 5.65 -13.71
CA SER A 342 6.32 6.43 -13.57
C SER A 342 7.05 6.17 -12.26
N ASP A 343 6.79 5.03 -11.64
CA ASP A 343 7.51 4.63 -10.44
C ASP A 343 8.93 4.21 -10.83
N PRO A 344 9.98 4.95 -10.41
CA PRO A 344 11.36 4.53 -10.64
C PRO A 344 11.71 3.26 -9.86
N GLU A 345 10.89 2.86 -8.92
CA GLU A 345 11.03 1.67 -8.09
C GLU A 345 10.30 0.48 -8.71
N THR A 346 9.21 0.73 -9.40
CA THR A 346 8.42 -0.24 -10.19
C THR A 346 8.21 0.28 -11.61
N PRO A 347 9.20 0.13 -12.52
CA PRO A 347 9.17 0.73 -13.87
C PRO A 347 7.98 0.32 -14.74
N SER A 348 7.30 -0.74 -14.41
CA SER A 348 6.00 -1.12 -15.00
C SER A 348 5.08 -1.54 -13.89
N ALA A 349 4.49 -0.58 -13.27
CA ALA A 349 3.47 -0.59 -12.24
C ALA A 349 2.77 -1.90 -11.86
N ILE A 350 2.69 -2.84 -12.75
CA ILE A 350 2.19 -4.19 -12.57
C ILE A 350 3.00 -5.07 -13.52
N PRO A 351 3.92 -5.90 -13.02
CA PRO A 351 4.71 -6.78 -13.87
C PRO A 351 3.81 -7.61 -14.78
N ALA A 352 4.07 -7.59 -16.08
CA ALA A 352 3.29 -8.37 -17.05
C ALA A 352 3.26 -9.87 -16.69
N THR A 353 4.32 -10.35 -16.02
CA THR A 353 4.40 -11.71 -15.49
C THR A 353 3.38 -11.98 -14.39
N ALA A 354 3.16 -11.03 -13.47
CA ALA A 354 2.16 -11.16 -12.42
C ALA A 354 0.75 -11.12 -13.00
N VAL A 355 0.46 -10.20 -13.94
CA VAL A 355 -0.81 -10.17 -14.69
C VAL A 355 -1.07 -11.51 -15.37
N ALA A 356 -0.09 -12.01 -16.13
CA ALA A 356 -0.23 -13.28 -16.82
C ALA A 356 -0.46 -14.46 -15.86
N GLN A 357 0.18 -14.42 -14.68
CA GLN A 357 0.03 -15.46 -13.67
C GLN A 357 -1.35 -15.42 -13.01
N LEU A 358 -1.84 -14.23 -12.63
CA LEU A 358 -3.18 -14.02 -12.06
C LEU A 358 -4.26 -14.43 -13.06
N CYS A 359 -4.12 -14.04 -14.34
CA CYS A 359 -5.08 -14.42 -15.37
C CYS A 359 -5.10 -15.91 -15.70
N LYS A 360 -3.97 -16.63 -15.55
CA LYS A 360 -3.92 -18.09 -15.71
C LYS A 360 -4.79 -18.84 -14.70
N GLN A 361 -4.96 -18.29 -13.50
CA GLN A 361 -5.81 -18.88 -12.47
C GLN A 361 -7.32 -18.73 -12.76
N LYS A 362 -7.68 -18.13 -13.90
CA LYS A 362 -9.07 -17.77 -14.30
C LYS A 362 -9.75 -16.81 -13.32
N ASP A 363 -8.96 -16.05 -12.60
CA ASP A 363 -9.44 -15.08 -11.64
C ASP A 363 -10.02 -13.86 -12.37
N ARG A 364 -11.02 -13.22 -11.78
CA ARG A 364 -11.54 -11.95 -12.28
C ARG A 364 -10.67 -10.83 -11.75
N ALA A 365 -9.71 -10.37 -12.55
CA ALA A 365 -8.83 -9.29 -12.20
C ALA A 365 -8.97 -8.12 -13.17
N LEU A 366 -9.06 -6.92 -12.60
CA LEU A 366 -9.00 -5.65 -13.32
C LEU A 366 -7.68 -4.97 -12.98
N PHE A 367 -6.86 -4.73 -14.00
CA PHE A 367 -5.59 -4.02 -13.88
C PHE A 367 -5.78 -2.59 -14.38
N VAL A 368 -5.53 -1.61 -13.52
CA VAL A 368 -5.64 -0.18 -13.84
C VAL A 368 -4.28 0.47 -13.64
N LYS A 369 -3.79 1.12 -14.70
CA LYS A 369 -2.52 1.82 -14.69
C LYS A 369 -2.75 3.33 -14.72
N TYR A 370 -1.99 4.05 -13.93
CA TYR A 370 -2.01 5.51 -13.87
C TYR A 370 -0.72 6.09 -14.45
N PRO A 371 -0.74 6.52 -15.73
CA PRO A 371 0.43 7.08 -16.38
C PRO A 371 0.94 8.33 -15.66
N GLY A 372 2.26 8.42 -15.46
CA GLY A 372 2.90 9.58 -14.87
C GLY A 372 2.85 9.62 -13.33
N LEU A 373 2.21 8.66 -12.67
CA LEU A 373 2.15 8.58 -11.21
C LEU A 373 3.14 7.54 -10.66
N ASN A 374 3.70 7.84 -9.50
CA ASN A 374 4.46 6.88 -8.70
C ASN A 374 3.55 6.10 -7.74
N ALA A 375 4.10 5.13 -7.01
CA ALA A 375 3.36 4.26 -6.11
C ALA A 375 2.55 5.01 -5.05
N SER A 376 3.10 6.07 -4.46
CA SER A 376 2.41 6.83 -3.40
C SER A 376 1.34 7.78 -3.96
N ALA A 377 1.57 8.40 -5.12
CA ALA A 377 0.58 9.28 -5.75
C ALA A 377 -0.68 8.52 -6.18
N VAL A 378 -0.52 7.25 -6.60
CA VAL A 378 -1.63 6.39 -7.01
C VAL A 378 -2.68 6.23 -5.90
N ILE A 379 -2.31 6.26 -4.63
CA ILE A 379 -3.26 6.10 -3.52
C ILE A 379 -4.37 7.15 -3.61
N GLY A 380 -3.97 8.43 -3.69
CA GLY A 380 -4.90 9.56 -3.73
C GLY A 380 -5.64 9.68 -5.06
N ASP A 381 -4.91 9.56 -6.17
CA ASP A 381 -5.47 9.80 -7.50
C ASP A 381 -6.43 8.69 -7.96
N SER A 382 -6.28 7.46 -7.43
CA SER A 382 -7.17 6.34 -7.75
C SER A 382 -8.39 6.19 -6.82
N VAL A 383 -8.59 7.09 -5.87
CA VAL A 383 -9.69 7.01 -4.90
C VAL A 383 -11.05 6.82 -5.57
N SER A 384 -11.33 7.53 -6.66
CA SER A 384 -12.60 7.40 -7.39
C SER A 384 -12.81 5.99 -7.94
N GLU A 385 -11.76 5.37 -8.48
CA GLU A 385 -11.79 4.00 -8.99
C GLU A 385 -11.98 2.99 -7.87
N GLN A 386 -11.24 3.13 -6.77
CA GLN A 386 -11.36 2.29 -5.58
C GLN A 386 -12.79 2.28 -5.06
N ILE A 387 -13.38 3.48 -4.84
CA ILE A 387 -14.73 3.63 -4.29
C ILE A 387 -15.79 3.06 -5.25
N SER A 388 -15.69 3.35 -6.54
CA SER A 388 -16.62 2.85 -7.55
C SER A 388 -16.61 1.33 -7.58
N TRP A 389 -15.41 0.74 -7.56
CA TRP A 389 -15.27 -0.70 -7.55
C TRP A 389 -15.82 -1.33 -6.26
N ILE A 390 -15.47 -0.79 -5.08
CA ILE A 390 -15.95 -1.28 -3.78
C ILE A 390 -17.48 -1.22 -3.71
N ARG A 391 -18.09 -0.08 -4.08
CA ARG A 391 -19.55 0.08 -4.11
C ARG A 391 -20.23 -0.98 -4.99
N ALA A 392 -19.68 -1.23 -6.17
CA ALA A 392 -20.20 -2.23 -7.09
C ALA A 392 -20.13 -3.65 -6.49
N ARG A 393 -19.11 -3.97 -5.68
CA ARG A 393 -19.04 -5.27 -4.97
C ARG A 393 -20.14 -5.40 -3.93
N PHE A 394 -20.33 -4.39 -3.09
CA PHE A 394 -21.41 -4.42 -2.08
C PHE A 394 -22.81 -4.44 -2.71
N ALA A 395 -22.99 -3.83 -3.88
CA ALA A 395 -24.22 -3.87 -4.65
C ALA A 395 -24.46 -5.21 -5.41
N GLY A 396 -23.49 -6.13 -5.38
CA GLY A 396 -23.59 -7.42 -6.06
C GLY A 396 -23.43 -7.35 -7.60
N HIS A 397 -22.91 -6.25 -8.13
CA HIS A 397 -22.65 -6.12 -9.56
C HIS A 397 -21.50 -7.04 -9.99
N PRO A 398 -21.49 -7.58 -11.21
CA PRO A 398 -20.37 -8.34 -11.74
C PRO A 398 -19.09 -7.52 -11.76
N ALA A 399 -17.95 -8.12 -11.37
CA ALA A 399 -16.68 -7.45 -11.44
C ALA A 399 -16.20 -7.35 -12.90
N PRO A 400 -15.69 -6.18 -13.33
CA PRO A 400 -14.95 -6.09 -14.58
C PRO A 400 -13.67 -6.90 -14.51
N SER A 401 -13.18 -7.34 -15.67
CA SER A 401 -11.90 -8.03 -15.83
C SER A 401 -11.31 -7.63 -17.16
N ASN A 402 -9.99 -7.45 -17.21
CA ASN A 402 -9.21 -7.29 -18.43
C ASN A 402 -8.19 -8.43 -18.62
N CYS A 403 -8.40 -9.54 -17.95
CA CYS A 403 -7.76 -10.78 -18.32
C CYS A 403 -8.22 -11.25 -19.69
N PRO A 404 -7.30 -11.71 -20.56
CA PRO A 404 -7.63 -12.21 -21.89
C PRO A 404 -8.49 -13.47 -21.86
#